data_481d7190d90d3bfb8fad518811c2f9a3
#
_entry.id   481d7190d90d3bfb8fad518811c2f9a3
#
_cell.length_a   1.000
_cell.length_b   1.000
_cell.length_c   1.000
_cell.angle_alpha   90.00
_cell.angle_beta   90.00
_cell.angle_gamma   90.00
#
_symmetry.space_group_name_H-M   'P 1'
#
loop_
_entity.id
_entity.type
_entity.pdbx_description
1 polymer ?
#
loop_
_entity_poly.entity_id
_entity_poly.type
_entity_poly.pdbx_seq_one_letter_code
_entity_poly.pdbx_strand_id
1 'polypeptide(L)'
;CERAAAIRWVEKWGAHYAPWGITLLGDDLYANWPFCEKILAAGFDFLLTCKSSSHPTTAEWVEDFAREGAIKTLVLSETKGKRKTVRHQSTYRFIDSIPLRDSDDALMANWLEITVTNEDGKILYHNTWITSHPVTAETVADLAKAGRARWKIENEHIATLKIGGYHLEHNFGHGQKKSLQCPV
;
A
#
# COMPACT_ATOMS: atom_id res chain seq x y z
N CYS A 1 -17.71 6.08 8.69
CA CYS A 1 -16.84 5.95 7.52
C CYS A 1 -15.50 5.34 7.96
N GLU A 2 -14.98 4.41 7.20
CA GLU A 2 -13.77 3.60 7.51
C GLU A 2 -12.54 4.47 7.80
N ARG A 3 -12.25 5.47 6.97
CA ARG A 3 -11.14 6.41 7.21
C ARG A 3 -11.24 7.13 8.54
N ALA A 4 -12.44 7.56 8.92
CA ALA A 4 -12.63 8.23 10.21
C ALA A 4 -12.39 7.27 11.40
N ALA A 5 -12.74 6.00 11.25
CA ALA A 5 -12.44 4.98 12.26
C ALA A 5 -10.92 4.74 12.39
N ALA A 6 -10.22 4.66 11.25
CA ALA A 6 -8.77 4.51 11.23
C ALA A 6 -8.06 5.73 11.88
N ILE A 7 -8.50 6.95 11.59
CA ILE A 7 -7.95 8.16 12.22
C ILE A 7 -8.16 8.10 13.75
N ARG A 8 -9.36 7.78 14.23
CA ARG A 8 -9.61 7.66 15.68
C ARG A 8 -8.73 6.60 16.33
N TRP A 9 -8.48 5.49 15.64
CA TRP A 9 -7.57 4.45 16.12
C TRP A 9 -6.13 4.97 16.22
N VAL A 10 -5.64 5.63 15.18
CA VAL A 10 -4.30 6.25 15.16
C VAL A 10 -4.16 7.29 16.28
N GLU A 11 -5.12 8.18 16.44
CA GLU A 11 -5.11 9.20 17.49
C GLU A 11 -5.14 8.60 18.90
N LYS A 12 -5.91 7.53 19.10
CA LYS A 12 -6.04 6.88 20.41
C LYS A 12 -4.82 6.06 20.80
N TRP A 13 -4.24 5.35 19.84
CA TRP A 13 -3.23 4.33 20.09
C TRP A 13 -1.82 4.70 19.61
N GLY A 14 -1.68 5.79 18.85
CA GLY A 14 -0.41 6.20 18.27
C GLY A 14 0.71 6.30 19.30
N ALA A 15 0.52 7.04 20.37
CA ALA A 15 1.52 7.19 21.41
C ALA A 15 1.94 5.85 22.08
N HIS A 16 1.02 4.88 22.13
CA HIS A 16 1.31 3.56 22.69
C HIS A 16 2.20 2.71 21.77
N TYR A 17 1.95 2.77 20.45
CA TYR A 17 2.62 1.90 19.47
C TYR A 17 3.81 2.57 18.76
N ALA A 18 3.90 3.89 18.71
CA ALA A 18 4.99 4.60 18.04
C ALA A 18 6.39 4.17 18.46
N PRO A 19 6.68 3.88 19.76
CA PRO A 19 8.02 3.43 20.17
C PRO A 19 8.47 2.11 19.52
N TRP A 20 7.56 1.36 18.91
CA TRP A 20 7.87 0.08 18.26
C TRP A 20 8.26 0.22 16.78
N GLY A 21 8.29 1.44 16.24
CA GLY A 21 8.66 1.69 14.85
C GLY A 21 7.70 1.02 13.86
N ILE A 22 6.39 1.20 14.07
CA ILE A 22 5.35 0.54 13.27
C ILE A 22 5.16 1.23 11.93
N THR A 23 5.09 0.43 10.86
CA THR A 23 4.65 0.87 9.54
C THR A 23 3.22 0.43 9.29
N LEU A 24 2.32 1.36 9.01
CA LEU A 24 0.93 1.08 8.66
C LEU A 24 0.84 0.75 7.17
N LEU A 25 0.28 -0.44 6.87
CA LEU A 25 -0.04 -0.86 5.52
C LEU A 25 -1.51 -0.57 5.23
N GLY A 26 -1.80 0.11 4.14
CA GLY A 26 -3.16 0.46 3.74
C GLY A 26 -3.41 0.26 2.25
N ASP A 27 -4.68 0.23 1.89
CA ASP A 27 -5.10 0.23 0.51
C ASP A 27 -5.15 1.66 -0.06
N ASP A 28 -5.61 1.77 -1.28
CA ASP A 28 -5.71 3.00 -2.04
C ASP A 28 -6.62 4.07 -1.40
N LEU A 29 -7.58 3.66 -0.58
CA LEU A 29 -8.47 4.56 0.15
C LEU A 29 -7.71 5.47 1.14
N TYR A 30 -6.61 4.97 1.67
CA TYR A 30 -5.82 5.62 2.71
C TYR A 30 -4.67 6.49 2.15
N ALA A 31 -4.33 6.34 0.87
CA ALA A 31 -3.25 7.09 0.22
C ALA A 31 -3.64 8.56 -0.05
N ASN A 32 -4.02 9.28 0.98
CA ASN A 32 -4.41 10.68 0.88
C ASN A 32 -3.66 11.53 1.93
N TRP A 33 -3.37 12.76 1.57
CA TRP A 33 -2.58 13.69 2.38
C TRP A 33 -3.07 13.79 3.84
N PRO A 34 -4.37 14.02 4.16
CA PRO A 34 -4.79 14.20 5.56
C PRO A 34 -4.56 12.93 6.41
N PHE A 35 -4.66 11.75 5.83
CA PHE A 35 -4.42 10.50 6.55
C PHE A 35 -2.92 10.26 6.77
N CYS A 36 -2.09 10.49 5.74
CA CYS A 36 -0.64 10.38 5.84
C CYS A 36 -0.08 11.33 6.91
N GLU A 37 -0.57 12.57 6.95
CA GLU A 37 -0.18 13.54 7.97
C GLU A 37 -0.53 13.06 9.39
N LYS A 38 -1.72 12.51 9.59
CA LYS A 38 -2.16 11.95 10.89
C LYS A 38 -1.31 10.76 11.33
N ILE A 39 -0.95 9.87 10.41
CA ILE A 39 -0.05 8.74 10.69
C ILE A 39 1.30 9.24 11.19
N LEU A 40 1.93 10.17 10.43
CA LEU A 40 3.23 10.72 10.79
C LEU A 40 3.20 11.49 12.10
N ALA A 41 2.16 12.31 12.34
CA ALA A 41 1.97 13.03 13.58
C ALA A 41 1.81 12.10 14.80
N ALA A 42 1.29 10.90 14.59
CA ALA A 42 1.18 9.86 15.62
C ALA A 42 2.48 9.04 15.82
N GLY A 43 3.53 9.32 15.05
CA GLY A 43 4.83 8.65 15.13
C GLY A 43 4.89 7.29 14.42
N PHE A 44 4.00 7.05 13.46
CA PHE A 44 4.02 5.86 12.60
C PHE A 44 4.60 6.17 11.23
N ASP A 45 5.17 5.16 10.60
CA ASP A 45 5.45 5.15 9.18
C ASP A 45 4.27 4.60 8.39
N PHE A 46 4.28 4.82 7.07
CA PHE A 46 3.25 4.26 6.19
C PHE A 46 3.83 3.66 4.90
N LEU A 47 3.09 2.69 4.36
CA LEU A 47 3.27 2.14 3.02
C LEU A 47 1.87 1.84 2.48
N LEU A 48 1.35 2.73 1.63
CA LEU A 48 -0.03 2.75 1.17
C LEU A 48 -0.10 2.52 -0.33
N THR A 49 -1.00 1.64 -0.77
CA THR A 49 -1.28 1.48 -2.21
C THR A 49 -1.75 2.81 -2.78
N CYS A 50 -1.20 3.23 -3.91
CA CYS A 50 -1.53 4.51 -4.54
C CYS A 50 -1.68 4.31 -6.04
N LYS A 51 -2.90 3.97 -6.49
CA LYS A 51 -3.19 3.71 -7.90
C LYS A 51 -3.32 5.02 -8.67
N SER A 52 -2.76 5.08 -9.87
CA SER A 52 -2.88 6.25 -10.76
C SER A 52 -4.32 6.64 -11.07
N SER A 53 -5.23 5.65 -11.18
CA SER A 53 -6.64 5.89 -11.43
C SER A 53 -7.38 6.64 -10.32
N SER A 54 -6.91 6.53 -9.08
CA SER A 54 -7.54 7.14 -7.90
C SER A 54 -6.79 8.38 -7.41
N HIS A 55 -5.53 8.54 -7.84
CA HIS A 55 -4.63 9.62 -7.43
C HIS A 55 -4.00 10.31 -8.66
N PRO A 56 -4.81 11.03 -9.47
CA PRO A 56 -4.33 11.63 -10.71
C PRO A 56 -3.21 12.65 -10.47
N THR A 57 -3.27 13.48 -9.45
CA THR A 57 -2.22 14.46 -9.12
C THR A 57 -0.87 13.77 -8.87
N THR A 58 -0.86 12.68 -8.09
CA THR A 58 0.38 11.91 -7.86
C THR A 58 0.88 11.27 -9.16
N ALA A 59 -0.03 10.78 -10.01
CA ALA A 59 0.33 10.20 -11.31
C ALA A 59 0.94 11.26 -12.24
N GLU A 60 0.39 12.47 -12.30
CA GLU A 60 0.92 13.60 -13.07
C GLU A 60 2.34 13.95 -12.62
N TRP A 61 2.58 14.08 -11.32
CA TRP A 61 3.92 14.31 -10.78
C TRP A 61 4.92 13.20 -11.17
N VAL A 62 4.51 11.95 -11.07
CA VAL A 62 5.36 10.81 -11.48
C VAL A 62 5.69 10.86 -12.96
N GLU A 63 4.73 11.23 -13.82
CA GLU A 63 4.96 11.40 -15.26
C GLU A 63 5.91 12.56 -15.56
N ASP A 64 5.79 13.68 -14.87
CA ASP A 64 6.67 14.83 -15.01
C ASP A 64 8.11 14.48 -14.61
N PHE A 65 8.31 13.88 -13.45
CA PHE A 65 9.60 13.39 -13.01
C PHE A 65 10.18 12.30 -13.91
N ALA A 66 9.33 11.48 -14.54
CA ALA A 66 9.79 10.51 -15.53
C ALA A 66 10.31 11.19 -16.80
N ARG A 67 9.64 12.25 -17.27
CA ARG A 67 10.11 13.07 -18.41
C ARG A 67 11.44 13.79 -18.13
N GLU A 68 11.65 14.19 -16.89
CA GLU A 68 12.89 14.81 -16.41
C GLU A 68 14.03 13.80 -16.17
N GLY A 69 13.74 12.50 -16.25
CA GLY A 69 14.71 11.44 -15.97
C GLY A 69 15.05 11.26 -14.49
N ALA A 70 14.22 11.79 -13.57
CA ALA A 70 14.43 11.69 -12.13
C ALA A 70 13.99 10.34 -11.54
N ILE A 71 13.15 9.57 -12.25
CA ILE A 71 12.72 8.24 -11.82
C ILE A 71 13.87 7.24 -11.92
N LYS A 72 14.25 6.66 -10.79
CA LYS A 72 15.26 5.60 -10.73
C LYS A 72 14.62 4.26 -11.10
N THR A 73 15.40 3.36 -11.70
CA THR A 73 14.92 2.03 -12.11
C THR A 73 15.89 0.95 -11.64
N LEU A 74 15.36 -0.12 -11.06
CA LEU A 74 16.08 -1.33 -10.70
C LEU A 74 15.39 -2.53 -11.35
N VAL A 75 16.16 -3.40 -12.00
CA VAL A 75 15.64 -4.62 -12.63
C VAL A 75 16.27 -5.83 -11.95
N LEU A 76 15.43 -6.72 -11.42
CA LEU A 76 15.84 -7.97 -10.81
C LEU A 76 15.23 -9.15 -11.57
N SER A 77 16.01 -10.17 -11.86
CA SER A 77 15.55 -11.42 -12.48
C SER A 77 15.56 -12.54 -11.46
N GLU A 78 14.45 -13.21 -11.30
CA GLU A 78 14.28 -14.35 -10.42
C GLU A 78 13.88 -15.59 -11.21
N THR A 79 14.44 -16.71 -10.81
CA THR A 79 14.11 -18.00 -11.38
C THR A 79 13.26 -18.78 -10.38
N LYS A 80 12.01 -19.11 -10.72
CA LYS A 80 11.07 -19.84 -9.86
C LYS A 80 10.75 -21.22 -10.43
N GLY A 81 10.68 -22.21 -9.56
CA GLY A 81 10.26 -23.58 -9.86
C GLY A 81 11.35 -24.63 -9.61
N LYS A 82 10.93 -25.77 -9.03
CA LYS A 82 11.82 -26.92 -8.77
C LYS A 82 11.97 -27.88 -9.96
N ARG A 83 10.91 -28.00 -10.78
CA ARG A 83 10.87 -28.95 -11.93
C ARG A 83 10.79 -28.23 -13.28
N LYS A 84 10.12 -27.11 -13.37
CA LYS A 84 10.06 -26.25 -14.56
C LYS A 84 10.51 -24.86 -14.13
N THR A 85 11.68 -24.48 -14.58
CA THR A 85 12.28 -23.19 -14.27
C THR A 85 11.60 -22.12 -15.13
N VAL A 86 10.91 -21.18 -14.47
CA VAL A 86 10.30 -20.02 -15.14
C VAL A 86 11.05 -18.79 -14.66
N ARG A 87 11.54 -18.01 -15.61
CA ARG A 87 12.23 -16.76 -15.33
C ARG A 87 11.19 -15.63 -15.23
N HIS A 88 11.22 -14.91 -14.13
CA HIS A 88 10.43 -13.69 -13.94
C HIS A 88 11.38 -12.50 -13.84
N GLN A 89 10.97 -11.40 -14.42
CA GLN A 89 11.68 -10.13 -14.31
C GLN A 89 10.82 -9.16 -13.51
N SER A 90 11.38 -8.62 -12.43
CA SER A 90 10.77 -7.58 -11.60
C SER A 90 11.45 -6.26 -11.90
N THR A 91 10.71 -5.31 -12.45
CA THR A 91 11.15 -3.95 -12.70
C THR A 91 10.57 -3.05 -11.63
N TYR A 92 11.43 -2.38 -10.88
CA TYR A 92 11.08 -1.38 -9.87
C TYR A 92 11.38 0.00 -10.44
N ARG A 93 10.41 0.90 -10.32
CA ARG A 93 10.61 2.33 -10.58
C ARG A 93 10.33 3.08 -9.29
N PHE A 94 11.15 4.05 -8.95
CA PHE A 94 11.00 4.75 -7.68
C PHE A 94 11.61 6.15 -7.72
N ILE A 95 11.09 6.99 -6.85
CA ILE A 95 11.58 8.34 -6.62
C ILE A 95 11.32 8.75 -5.17
N ASP A 96 12.25 9.47 -4.60
CA ASP A 96 12.09 10.12 -3.30
C ASP A 96 11.40 11.47 -3.49
N SER A 97 10.54 11.83 -2.53
CA SER A 97 10.03 13.20 -2.39
C SER A 97 9.11 13.69 -3.52
N ILE A 98 7.93 13.04 -3.66
CA ILE A 98 6.84 13.57 -4.48
C ILE A 98 5.79 14.27 -3.60
N PRO A 99 5.18 15.38 -4.04
CA PRO A 99 4.11 16.03 -3.29
C PRO A 99 2.80 15.23 -3.40
N LEU A 100 2.09 15.06 -2.28
CA LEU A 100 0.81 14.36 -2.26
C LEU A 100 -0.39 15.25 -2.69
N ARG A 101 -0.15 16.54 -2.90
CA ARG A 101 -1.13 17.50 -3.44
C ARG A 101 -0.40 18.64 -4.15
N ASP A 102 -1.13 19.39 -4.94
CA ASP A 102 -0.62 20.60 -5.59
C ASP A 102 -0.76 21.81 -4.65
N SER A 103 0.24 22.02 -3.78
CA SER A 103 0.32 23.17 -2.89
C SER A 103 1.70 23.29 -2.27
N ASP A 104 2.12 24.51 -1.92
CA ASP A 104 3.44 24.81 -1.34
C ASP A 104 3.72 24.10 0.00
N ASP A 105 2.67 23.76 0.75
CA ASP A 105 2.73 23.06 2.02
C ASP A 105 2.41 21.55 1.88
N ALA A 106 2.57 20.98 0.67
CA ALA A 106 2.28 19.58 0.44
C ALA A 106 3.18 18.67 1.27
N LEU A 107 2.56 17.66 1.88
CA LEU A 107 3.32 16.56 2.48
C LEU A 107 4.08 15.82 1.37
N MET A 108 5.39 15.70 1.56
CA MET A 108 6.25 14.93 0.65
C MET A 108 6.25 13.46 1.06
N ALA A 109 6.09 12.59 0.09
CA ALA A 109 6.18 11.15 0.26
C ALA A 109 7.10 10.55 -0.80
N ASN A 110 7.58 9.34 -0.56
CA ASN A 110 8.36 8.58 -1.54
C ASN A 110 7.44 7.65 -2.32
N TRP A 111 7.69 7.47 -3.59
CA TRP A 111 6.88 6.64 -4.47
C TRP A 111 7.66 5.47 -5.02
N LEU A 112 6.99 4.32 -5.13
CA LEU A 112 7.56 3.13 -5.77
C LEU A 112 6.50 2.35 -6.54
N GLU A 113 6.95 1.72 -7.62
CA GLU A 113 6.18 0.87 -8.52
C GLU A 113 6.92 -0.44 -8.74
N ILE A 114 6.18 -1.53 -8.84
CA ILE A 114 6.70 -2.81 -9.32
C ILE A 114 5.90 -3.30 -10.52
N THR A 115 6.60 -3.77 -11.54
CA THR A 115 6.04 -4.54 -12.65
C THR A 115 6.77 -5.87 -12.75
N VAL A 116 6.05 -6.97 -12.64
CA VAL A 116 6.60 -8.33 -12.80
C VAL A 116 6.15 -8.88 -14.13
N THR A 117 7.09 -9.31 -14.97
CA THR A 117 6.82 -9.92 -16.28
C THR A 117 7.36 -11.36 -16.35
N ASN A 118 6.76 -12.17 -17.23
CA ASN A 118 7.31 -13.45 -17.61
C ASN A 118 8.32 -13.30 -18.78
N GLU A 119 8.86 -14.42 -19.27
CA GLU A 119 9.82 -14.46 -20.39
C GLU A 119 9.23 -13.88 -21.69
N ASP A 120 7.93 -13.96 -21.90
CA ASP A 120 7.23 -13.44 -23.09
C ASP A 120 6.89 -11.94 -22.95
N GLY A 121 7.32 -11.27 -21.87
CA GLY A 121 7.00 -9.87 -21.59
C GLY A 121 5.58 -9.63 -21.06
N LYS A 122 4.80 -10.69 -20.81
CA LYS A 122 3.46 -10.55 -20.25
C LYS A 122 3.52 -10.08 -18.79
N ILE A 123 2.78 -9.04 -18.46
CA ILE A 123 2.66 -8.54 -17.09
C ILE A 123 1.90 -9.56 -16.26
N LEU A 124 2.54 -10.06 -15.21
CA LEU A 124 1.98 -10.98 -14.23
C LEU A 124 1.47 -10.23 -12.98
N TYR A 125 2.10 -9.11 -12.66
CA TYR A 125 1.75 -8.30 -11.51
C TYR A 125 2.21 -6.86 -11.73
N HIS A 126 1.38 -5.91 -11.30
CA HIS A 126 1.71 -4.49 -11.25
C HIS A 126 1.05 -3.85 -10.03
N ASN A 127 1.78 -3.01 -9.33
CA ASN A 127 1.22 -2.17 -8.26
C ASN A 127 2.13 -0.98 -7.96
N THR A 128 1.55 0.03 -7.31
CA THR A 128 2.21 1.27 -6.93
C THR A 128 1.90 1.62 -5.48
N TRP A 129 2.84 2.26 -4.81
CA TRP A 129 2.70 2.69 -3.41
C TRP A 129 3.34 4.05 -3.18
N ILE A 130 2.84 4.72 -2.14
CA ILE A 130 3.51 5.83 -1.48
C ILE A 130 3.96 5.40 -0.09
N THR A 131 5.07 5.96 0.39
CA THR A 131 5.65 5.60 1.69
C THR A 131 6.40 6.76 2.32
N SER A 132 6.49 6.77 3.65
CA SER A 132 7.39 7.64 4.41
C SER A 132 8.83 7.11 4.45
N HIS A 133 9.04 5.82 4.19
CA HIS A 133 10.38 5.23 4.19
C HIS A 133 11.21 5.70 3.01
N PRO A 134 12.53 5.93 3.19
CA PRO A 134 13.44 6.19 2.08
C PRO A 134 13.43 5.03 1.06
N VAL A 135 13.31 5.36 -0.23
CA VAL A 135 13.28 4.37 -1.31
C VAL A 135 14.59 4.42 -2.09
N THR A 136 15.40 3.39 -1.91
CA THR A 136 16.70 3.23 -2.58
C THR A 136 16.73 1.92 -3.37
N ALA A 137 17.78 1.70 -4.15
CA ALA A 137 17.97 0.43 -4.85
C ALA A 137 18.06 -0.77 -3.88
N GLU A 138 18.53 -0.55 -2.66
CA GLU A 138 18.65 -1.58 -1.62
C GLU A 138 17.30 -1.87 -0.94
N THR A 139 16.43 -0.86 -0.77
CA THR A 139 15.20 -0.97 0.02
C THR A 139 13.94 -1.22 -0.83
N VAL A 140 13.93 -0.83 -2.11
CA VAL A 140 12.73 -0.85 -2.95
C VAL A 140 12.10 -2.24 -3.08
N ALA A 141 12.91 -3.29 -3.19
CA ALA A 141 12.41 -4.66 -3.32
C ALA A 141 11.72 -5.14 -2.03
N ASP A 142 12.29 -4.82 -0.86
CA ASP A 142 11.70 -5.17 0.43
C ASP A 142 10.44 -4.35 0.73
N LEU A 143 10.41 -3.07 0.39
CA LEU A 143 9.21 -2.23 0.48
C LEU A 143 8.08 -2.77 -0.40
N ALA A 144 8.36 -3.11 -1.65
CA ALA A 144 7.37 -3.72 -2.55
C ALA A 144 6.86 -5.08 -2.00
N LYS A 145 7.75 -5.89 -1.42
CA LYS A 145 7.37 -7.15 -0.76
C LYS A 145 6.49 -6.91 0.47
N ALA A 146 6.80 -5.90 1.30
CA ALA A 146 5.97 -5.51 2.44
C ALA A 146 4.60 -5.01 1.99
N GLY A 147 4.53 -4.14 0.97
CA GLY A 147 3.26 -3.67 0.40
C GLY A 147 2.37 -4.80 -0.13
N ARG A 148 2.98 -5.84 -0.73
CA ARG A 148 2.25 -7.06 -1.15
C ARG A 148 1.76 -7.91 0.01
N ALA A 149 2.41 -7.84 1.18
CA ALA A 149 2.01 -8.63 2.34
C ALA A 149 0.61 -8.26 2.85
N ARG A 150 0.15 -7.01 2.64
CA ARG A 150 -1.23 -6.59 2.94
C ARG A 150 -2.28 -7.50 2.29
N TRP A 151 -2.06 -7.89 1.03
CA TRP A 151 -2.95 -8.78 0.29
C TRP A 151 -3.12 -10.16 0.95
N LYS A 152 -2.11 -10.65 1.66
CA LYS A 152 -2.19 -11.92 2.39
C LYS A 152 -3.23 -11.90 3.51
N ILE A 153 -3.37 -10.75 4.20
CA ILE A 153 -4.38 -10.59 5.26
C ILE A 153 -5.78 -10.82 4.71
N GLU A 154 -6.08 -10.25 3.53
CA GLU A 154 -7.39 -10.40 2.89
C GLU A 154 -7.63 -11.82 2.37
N ASN A 155 -6.62 -12.40 1.70
CA ASN A 155 -6.80 -13.66 0.97
C ASN A 155 -6.44 -14.92 1.79
N GLU A 156 -5.59 -14.82 2.80
CA GLU A 156 -5.23 -15.95 3.64
C GLU A 156 -6.00 -15.96 4.96
N HIS A 157 -6.18 -14.82 5.62
CA HIS A 157 -6.86 -14.76 6.91
C HIS A 157 -8.36 -14.46 6.79
N ILE A 158 -8.72 -13.37 6.12
CA ILE A 158 -10.12 -12.97 5.99
C ILE A 158 -10.88 -13.99 5.11
N ALA A 159 -10.29 -14.47 4.02
CA ALA A 159 -10.88 -15.50 3.19
C ALA A 159 -11.12 -16.80 3.99
N THR A 160 -10.19 -17.21 4.84
CA THR A 160 -10.38 -18.37 5.73
C THR A 160 -11.53 -18.13 6.70
N LEU A 161 -11.65 -16.94 7.28
CA LEU A 161 -12.77 -16.59 8.17
C LEU A 161 -14.11 -16.52 7.44
N LYS A 162 -14.13 -16.19 6.17
CA LYS A 162 -15.34 -16.15 5.33
C LYS A 162 -15.78 -17.53 4.89
N ILE A 163 -14.84 -18.35 4.39
CA ILE A 163 -15.11 -19.64 3.73
C ILE A 163 -14.95 -20.82 4.69
N GLY A 164 -14.08 -20.69 5.71
CA GLY A 164 -13.72 -21.77 6.65
C GLY A 164 -14.75 -22.10 7.74
N GLY A 165 -16.03 -21.80 7.55
CA GLY A 165 -17.11 -22.12 8.50
C GLY A 165 -17.31 -21.08 9.61
N TYR A 166 -16.55 -19.99 9.63
CA TYR A 166 -16.71 -18.90 10.59
C TYR A 166 -17.78 -17.87 10.19
N HIS A 167 -18.34 -17.98 8.98
CA HIS A 167 -19.45 -17.17 8.46
C HIS A 167 -19.26 -15.65 8.59
N LEU A 168 -18.04 -15.14 8.44
CA LEU A 168 -17.74 -13.72 8.57
C LEU A 168 -18.54 -12.83 7.58
N GLU A 169 -18.94 -13.37 6.43
CA GLU A 169 -19.78 -12.68 5.45
C GLU A 169 -21.27 -12.81 5.73
N HIS A 170 -21.67 -13.63 6.72
CA HIS A 170 -23.08 -13.81 7.02
C HIS A 170 -23.63 -12.54 7.67
N ASN A 171 -24.55 -11.90 6.97
CA ASN A 171 -25.22 -10.71 7.49
C ASN A 171 -26.28 -11.13 8.53
N PHE A 172 -25.89 -11.11 9.81
CA PHE A 172 -26.76 -11.41 10.92
C PHE A 172 -27.70 -10.24 11.19
N GLY A 173 -28.63 -9.93 10.31
CA GLY A 173 -29.62 -8.92 10.66
C GLY A 173 -30.16 -8.04 9.56
N HIS A 174 -30.95 -8.64 8.68
CA HIS A 174 -31.93 -7.93 7.89
C HIS A 174 -33.36 -7.99 8.50
N GLY A 175 -33.49 -8.18 9.81
CA GLY A 175 -34.76 -8.16 10.51
C GLY A 175 -35.19 -6.74 10.88
N GLN A 176 -36.50 -6.52 11.03
CA GLN A 176 -37.08 -5.24 11.48
C GLN A 176 -36.68 -4.82 12.90
N LYS A 177 -36.06 -5.71 13.68
CA LYS A 177 -35.44 -5.37 14.96
C LYS A 177 -33.97 -5.08 14.73
N LYS A 178 -33.49 -3.91 15.17
CA LYS A 178 -32.08 -3.48 15.11
C LYS A 178 -31.18 -4.63 15.47
N SER A 179 -30.47 -5.15 14.50
CA SER A 179 -29.39 -6.10 14.71
C SER A 179 -28.34 -5.46 15.60
N LEU A 180 -27.73 -6.25 16.43
CA LEU A 180 -26.58 -5.91 17.25
C LEU A 180 -25.60 -5.05 16.44
N GLN A 181 -25.62 -3.75 16.66
CA GLN A 181 -24.51 -2.91 16.30
C GLN A 181 -23.36 -3.37 17.19
N CYS A 182 -22.30 -3.91 16.61
CA CYS A 182 -21.08 -4.11 17.35
C CYS A 182 -20.76 -2.78 18.06
N PRO A 183 -20.58 -2.78 19.38
CA PRO A 183 -20.13 -1.59 20.06
C PRO A 183 -18.75 -1.24 19.49
N VAL A 184 -18.65 -0.01 19.00
CA VAL A 184 -17.42 0.60 18.47
C VAL A 184 -16.50 0.95 19.65
#